data_65120e09e36b02b510e3fbdd12235b3f
#
_entry.id   65120e09e36b02b510e3fbdd12235b3f
#
_cell.length_a   1.000
_cell.length_b   1.000
_cell.length_c   1.000
_cell.angle_alpha   90.00
_cell.angle_beta   90.00
_cell.angle_gamma   90.00
#
_symmetry.space_group_name_H-M   'P 1'
#
loop_
_entity.id
_entity.type
_entity.pdbx_description
1 polymer ?
#
loop_
_entity_poly.entity_id
_entity_poly.type
_entity_poly.pdbx_seq_one_letter_code
_entity_poly.pdbx_strand_id
1 'polypeptide(L)'
;MSLPRLLLSFVVLLPLAAFAQQPVRAVPHLDISRYAGQWHEIAHLPVSFQKKCRSDITARYTLRDDGLIGVHNGCRTTKGALTQADGVARPVDGHPGQLQVRFAPDWLSWLPLVWADYWVIALDPDYQWAVVGEPDRQYLWILSRSPQMQRAQFEQLKAKATQMGYDLSPLIVAAPLL
;
A
#
# COMPACT_ATOMS: atom_id res chain seq x y z
N MET A 1 -21.97 60.67 39.77
CA MET A 1 -21.53 60.43 38.38
C MET A 1 -20.75 59.15 38.39
N SER A 2 -21.40 58.04 37.95
CA SER A 2 -20.79 56.70 37.96
C SER A 2 -20.34 56.37 36.58
N LEU A 3 -19.04 56.13 36.34
CA LEU A 3 -18.48 55.65 35.05
C LEU A 3 -18.76 54.15 34.91
N PRO A 4 -19.21 53.70 33.71
CA PRO A 4 -19.34 52.28 33.41
C PRO A 4 -17.97 51.65 33.14
N ARG A 5 -17.69 50.54 33.83
CA ARG A 5 -16.53 49.68 33.56
C ARG A 5 -16.77 48.88 32.28
N LEU A 6 -16.03 49.20 31.24
CA LEU A 6 -16.00 48.44 29.98
C LEU A 6 -15.17 47.17 30.23
N LEU A 7 -15.83 46.00 30.25
CA LEU A 7 -15.15 44.69 30.27
C LEU A 7 -14.73 44.35 28.84
N LEU A 8 -13.44 44.47 28.53
CA LEU A 8 -12.84 43.97 27.29
C LEU A 8 -12.72 42.46 27.38
N SER A 9 -13.59 41.71 26.68
CA SER A 9 -13.46 40.27 26.51
C SER A 9 -12.37 39.99 25.48
N PHE A 10 -11.27 39.45 25.93
CA PHE A 10 -10.18 38.97 25.08
C PHE A 10 -10.59 37.60 24.50
N VAL A 11 -10.96 37.55 23.22
CA VAL A 11 -11.17 36.29 22.49
C VAL A 11 -9.79 35.73 22.08
N VAL A 12 -9.35 34.70 22.77
CA VAL A 12 -8.12 33.96 22.40
C VAL A 12 -8.47 33.06 21.22
N LEU A 13 -8.09 33.46 20.01
CA LEU A 13 -8.09 32.62 18.83
C LEU A 13 -6.93 31.64 18.91
N LEU A 14 -7.23 30.39 19.33
CA LEU A 14 -6.29 29.29 19.22
C LEU A 14 -6.11 28.94 17.72
N PRO A 15 -4.87 28.90 17.22
CA PRO A 15 -4.63 28.44 15.84
C PRO A 15 -5.01 26.96 15.73
N LEU A 16 -5.98 26.63 14.88
CA LEU A 16 -6.15 25.27 14.39
C LEU A 16 -4.88 24.88 13.63
N ALA A 17 -4.02 24.07 14.23
CA ALA A 17 -2.93 23.43 13.51
C ALA A 17 -3.56 22.50 12.44
N ALA A 18 -3.61 22.93 11.21
CA ALA A 18 -3.92 22.09 10.07
C ALA A 18 -2.78 21.06 9.97
N PHE A 19 -3.05 19.80 10.33
CA PHE A 19 -2.13 18.71 10.05
C PHE A 19 -2.04 18.57 8.53
N ALA A 20 -0.98 19.13 7.93
CA ALA A 20 -0.70 18.95 6.53
C ALA A 20 -0.46 17.47 6.27
N GLN A 21 -1.23 16.88 5.36
CA GLN A 21 -1.04 15.49 4.93
C GLN A 21 0.39 15.32 4.41
N GLN A 22 1.06 14.29 4.90
CA GLN A 22 2.40 13.98 4.40
C GLN A 22 2.29 13.42 2.97
N PRO A 23 3.21 13.80 2.07
CA PRO A 23 3.25 13.20 0.74
C PRO A 23 3.52 11.70 0.86
N VAL A 24 2.94 10.91 -0.05
CA VAL A 24 3.29 9.49 -0.17
C VAL A 24 4.76 9.40 -0.56
N ARG A 25 5.52 8.62 0.19
CA ARG A 25 6.95 8.41 -0.06
C ARG A 25 7.25 6.92 0.00
N ALA A 26 7.99 6.45 -1.01
CA ALA A 26 8.55 5.11 -0.98
C ALA A 26 9.68 5.03 0.06
N VAL A 27 9.94 3.82 0.55
CA VAL A 27 11.09 3.57 1.44
C VAL A 27 12.40 3.92 0.73
N PRO A 28 13.40 4.47 1.44
CA PRO A 28 14.66 4.89 0.83
C PRO A 28 15.55 3.73 0.41
N HIS A 29 15.29 2.52 0.92
CA HIS A 29 16.01 1.30 0.60
C HIS A 29 15.05 0.14 0.42
N LEU A 30 15.23 -0.61 -0.67
CA LEU A 30 14.53 -1.85 -0.96
C LEU A 30 15.51 -2.84 -1.55
N ASP A 31 15.87 -3.86 -0.77
CA ASP A 31 16.60 -5.01 -1.27
C ASP A 31 15.60 -5.97 -1.92
N ILE A 32 15.59 -6.01 -3.25
CA ILE A 32 14.66 -6.84 -4.02
C ILE A 32 14.87 -8.32 -3.74
N SER A 33 16.10 -8.76 -3.43
CA SER A 33 16.37 -10.16 -3.11
C SER A 33 15.70 -10.61 -1.81
N ARG A 34 15.65 -9.72 -0.80
CA ARG A 34 14.93 -9.95 0.46
C ARG A 34 13.41 -9.77 0.28
N TYR A 35 13.00 -8.88 -0.63
CA TYR A 35 11.58 -8.64 -0.93
C TYR A 35 10.96 -9.77 -1.75
N ALA A 36 11.75 -10.47 -2.55
CA ALA A 36 11.33 -11.63 -3.34
C ALA A 36 10.70 -12.75 -2.47
N GLY A 37 10.03 -13.69 -3.12
CA GLY A 37 9.31 -14.77 -2.47
C GLY A 37 7.83 -14.48 -2.30
N GLN A 38 7.16 -15.21 -1.41
CA GLN A 38 5.71 -15.15 -1.24
C GLN A 38 5.31 -14.14 -0.16
N TRP A 39 4.22 -13.42 -0.46
CA TRP A 39 3.51 -12.53 0.44
C TRP A 39 2.04 -12.91 0.49
N HIS A 40 1.42 -12.78 1.66
CA HIS A 40 -0.02 -12.87 1.89
C HIS A 40 -0.59 -11.47 1.99
N GLU A 41 -1.70 -11.23 1.33
CA GLU A 41 -2.42 -9.98 1.43
C GLU A 41 -3.28 -9.99 2.70
N ILE A 42 -3.05 -9.04 3.59
CA ILE A 42 -3.80 -8.88 4.83
C ILE A 42 -4.99 -7.96 4.61
N ALA A 43 -4.79 -6.87 3.85
CA ALA A 43 -5.85 -5.94 3.51
C ALA A 43 -5.50 -5.17 2.23
N HIS A 44 -6.53 -4.61 1.58
CA HIS A 44 -6.38 -3.76 0.41
C HIS A 44 -7.52 -2.73 0.30
N LEU A 45 -7.27 -1.63 -0.40
CA LEU A 45 -8.34 -0.76 -0.88
C LEU A 45 -9.10 -1.45 -2.03
N PRO A 46 -10.40 -1.17 -2.21
CA PRO A 46 -11.19 -1.82 -3.26
C PRO A 46 -10.59 -1.62 -4.66
N VAL A 47 -10.30 -2.71 -5.36
CA VAL A 47 -9.77 -2.72 -6.72
C VAL A 47 -10.61 -3.58 -7.64
N SER A 48 -10.83 -3.12 -8.87
CA SER A 48 -11.75 -3.77 -9.80
C SER A 48 -11.31 -5.18 -10.19
N PHE A 49 -10.01 -5.40 -10.36
CA PHE A 49 -9.44 -6.68 -10.79
C PHE A 49 -9.42 -7.75 -9.70
N GLN A 50 -9.55 -7.37 -8.40
CA GLN A 50 -9.63 -8.32 -7.28
C GLN A 50 -11.06 -8.64 -6.81
N LYS A 51 -12.11 -8.05 -7.42
CA LYS A 51 -13.52 -8.25 -7.01
C LYS A 51 -13.95 -9.71 -6.92
N LYS A 52 -13.32 -10.59 -7.68
CA LYS A 52 -13.60 -12.04 -7.66
C LYS A 52 -12.86 -12.78 -6.54
N CYS A 53 -11.84 -12.18 -5.94
CA CYS A 53 -11.05 -12.78 -4.87
C CYS A 53 -11.81 -12.75 -3.55
N ARG A 54 -11.80 -13.88 -2.83
CA ARG A 54 -12.48 -14.01 -1.54
C ARG A 54 -11.52 -14.33 -0.40
N SER A 55 -10.54 -15.18 -0.65
CA SER A 55 -9.55 -15.62 0.35
C SER A 55 -8.24 -16.04 -0.29
N ASP A 56 -7.25 -16.32 0.56
CA ASP A 56 -5.93 -16.83 0.17
C ASP A 56 -5.25 -15.96 -0.89
N ILE A 57 -5.39 -14.64 -0.73
CA ILE A 57 -4.82 -13.70 -1.68
C ILE A 57 -3.31 -13.65 -1.43
N THR A 58 -2.56 -13.94 -2.47
CA THR A 58 -1.09 -14.00 -2.40
C THR A 58 -0.44 -13.29 -3.59
N ALA A 59 0.75 -12.77 -3.36
CA ALA A 59 1.66 -12.29 -4.38
C ALA A 59 3.02 -12.97 -4.22
N ARG A 60 3.59 -13.48 -5.31
CA ARG A 60 4.93 -14.05 -5.33
C ARG A 60 5.80 -13.25 -6.29
N TYR A 61 6.93 -12.81 -5.79
CA TYR A 61 7.93 -12.07 -6.57
C TYR A 61 9.15 -12.95 -6.80
N THR A 62 9.65 -12.98 -8.05
CA THR A 62 10.78 -13.81 -8.47
C THR A 62 11.79 -12.96 -9.23
N LEU A 63 13.05 -12.98 -8.84
CA LEU A 63 14.11 -12.32 -9.60
C LEU A 63 14.29 -13.03 -10.94
N ARG A 64 14.49 -12.24 -11.99
CA ARG A 64 14.74 -12.71 -13.35
C ARG A 64 16.14 -12.30 -13.80
N ASP A 65 16.72 -13.05 -14.71
CA ASP A 65 18.07 -12.79 -15.26
C ASP A 65 18.13 -11.52 -16.12
N ASP A 66 16.98 -11.05 -16.61
CA ASP A 66 16.84 -9.82 -17.39
C ASP A 66 16.71 -8.54 -16.53
N GLY A 67 16.85 -8.66 -15.21
CA GLY A 67 16.72 -7.54 -14.26
C GLY A 67 15.27 -7.17 -13.93
N LEU A 68 14.30 -7.83 -14.53
CA LEU A 68 12.88 -7.70 -14.18
C LEU A 68 12.54 -8.59 -12.97
N ILE A 69 11.36 -8.34 -12.40
CA ILE A 69 10.81 -9.12 -11.30
C ILE A 69 9.55 -9.80 -11.82
N GLY A 70 9.52 -11.12 -11.84
CA GLY A 70 8.30 -11.88 -12.11
C GLY A 70 7.29 -11.67 -10.99
N VAL A 71 6.04 -11.42 -11.32
CA VAL A 71 4.93 -11.24 -10.38
C VAL A 71 3.88 -12.30 -10.65
N HIS A 72 3.58 -13.11 -9.64
CA HIS A 72 2.53 -14.13 -9.72
C HIS A 72 1.53 -13.90 -8.59
N ASN A 73 0.34 -13.42 -8.93
CA ASN A 73 -0.74 -13.20 -7.99
C ASN A 73 -1.75 -14.35 -8.05
N GLY A 74 -2.26 -14.76 -6.90
CA GLY A 74 -3.26 -15.81 -6.79
C GLY A 74 -4.29 -15.52 -5.72
N CYS A 75 -5.51 -16.03 -5.91
CA CYS A 75 -6.54 -16.02 -4.87
C CYS A 75 -7.59 -17.11 -5.09
N ARG A 76 -8.40 -17.40 -4.07
CA ARG A 76 -9.62 -18.19 -4.20
C ARG A 76 -10.83 -17.27 -4.41
N THR A 77 -11.66 -17.65 -5.37
CA THR A 77 -12.93 -16.97 -5.63
C THR A 77 -13.99 -17.37 -4.63
N THR A 78 -15.15 -16.70 -4.64
CA THR A 78 -16.34 -17.07 -3.83
C THR A 78 -16.83 -18.50 -4.09
N LYS A 79 -16.52 -19.08 -5.27
CA LYS A 79 -16.84 -20.47 -5.62
C LYS A 79 -15.74 -21.47 -5.21
N GLY A 80 -14.69 -21.00 -4.52
CA GLY A 80 -13.55 -21.82 -4.11
C GLY A 80 -12.51 -22.09 -5.21
N ALA A 81 -12.77 -21.68 -6.45
CA ALA A 81 -11.84 -21.87 -7.56
C ALA A 81 -10.60 -20.99 -7.41
N LEU A 82 -9.43 -21.55 -7.72
CA LEU A 82 -8.18 -20.79 -7.79
C LEU A 82 -8.19 -19.91 -9.06
N THR A 83 -7.81 -18.66 -8.92
CA THR A 83 -7.54 -17.75 -10.04
C THR A 83 -6.17 -17.13 -9.87
N GLN A 84 -5.49 -16.92 -10.98
CA GLN A 84 -4.10 -16.46 -11.01
C GLN A 84 -3.94 -15.38 -12.07
N ALA A 85 -2.91 -14.55 -11.91
CA ALA A 85 -2.48 -13.55 -12.88
C ALA A 85 -0.96 -13.42 -12.81
N ASP A 86 -0.32 -13.48 -13.97
CA ASP A 86 1.11 -13.29 -14.13
C ASP A 86 1.41 -11.92 -14.69
N GLY A 87 2.44 -11.29 -14.16
CA GLY A 87 2.90 -9.98 -14.54
C GLY A 87 4.40 -9.85 -14.35
N VAL A 88 4.88 -8.66 -14.61
CA VAL A 88 6.28 -8.29 -14.37
C VAL A 88 6.33 -6.94 -13.65
N ALA A 89 7.35 -6.77 -12.80
CA ALA A 89 7.68 -5.48 -12.23
C ALA A 89 9.11 -5.09 -12.62
N ARG A 90 9.37 -3.79 -12.63
CA ARG A 90 10.71 -3.22 -12.85
C ARG A 90 11.01 -2.18 -11.78
N PRO A 91 12.25 -2.09 -11.30
CA PRO A 91 12.69 -0.97 -10.47
C PRO A 91 12.62 0.35 -11.24
N VAL A 92 12.40 1.45 -10.51
CA VAL A 92 12.54 2.81 -11.05
C VAL A 92 13.94 3.32 -10.69
N ASP A 93 14.72 3.66 -11.70
CA ASP A 93 16.11 4.09 -11.52
C ASP A 93 16.22 5.31 -10.59
N GLY A 94 17.14 5.24 -9.63
CA GLY A 94 17.33 6.29 -8.63
C GLY A 94 16.27 6.35 -7.52
N HIS A 95 15.26 5.45 -7.53
CA HIS A 95 14.17 5.42 -6.57
C HIS A 95 13.97 4.01 -5.99
N PRO A 96 14.80 3.55 -5.05
CA PRO A 96 14.87 2.14 -4.62
C PRO A 96 13.55 1.51 -4.17
N GLY A 97 12.69 2.26 -3.49
CA GLY A 97 11.39 1.77 -3.02
C GLY A 97 10.26 1.88 -4.05
N GLN A 98 10.55 2.39 -5.25
CA GLN A 98 9.57 2.55 -6.32
C GLN A 98 9.76 1.46 -7.38
N LEU A 99 8.70 0.76 -7.66
CA LEU A 99 8.60 -0.19 -8.76
C LEU A 99 7.44 0.23 -9.68
N GLN A 100 7.45 -0.31 -10.88
CA GLN A 100 6.31 -0.28 -11.78
C GLN A 100 5.91 -1.71 -12.12
N VAL A 101 4.63 -2.00 -12.13
CA VAL A 101 4.08 -3.34 -12.40
C VAL A 101 3.19 -3.33 -13.63
N ARG A 102 3.26 -4.40 -14.42
CA ARG A 102 2.48 -4.60 -15.64
C ARG A 102 1.95 -6.03 -15.69
N PHE A 103 0.67 -6.16 -16.00
CA PHE A 103 -0.01 -7.44 -16.28
C PHE A 103 -0.43 -7.56 -17.75
N ALA A 104 -0.20 -6.51 -18.54
CA ALA A 104 -0.42 -6.54 -19.99
C ALA A 104 0.66 -7.40 -20.68
N PRO A 105 0.36 -7.99 -21.86
CA PRO A 105 1.31 -8.78 -22.64
C PRO A 105 2.60 -8.03 -23.00
N ASP A 106 3.71 -8.76 -23.20
CA ASP A 106 5.04 -8.19 -23.41
C ASP A 106 5.13 -7.27 -24.64
N TRP A 107 4.37 -7.54 -25.69
CA TRP A 107 4.35 -6.70 -26.89
C TRP A 107 3.77 -5.30 -26.66
N LEU A 108 3.10 -5.06 -25.52
CA LEU A 108 2.64 -3.74 -25.07
C LEU A 108 3.61 -3.05 -24.10
N SER A 109 4.73 -3.67 -23.76
CA SER A 109 5.66 -3.17 -22.71
C SER A 109 6.25 -1.78 -22.98
N TRP A 110 6.26 -1.35 -24.24
CA TRP A 110 6.71 -0.02 -24.66
C TRP A 110 5.71 1.10 -24.34
N LEU A 111 4.45 0.77 -24.05
CA LEU A 111 3.42 1.75 -23.71
C LEU A 111 3.53 2.13 -22.21
N PRO A 112 3.78 3.40 -21.87
CA PRO A 112 3.82 3.83 -20.47
C PRO A 112 2.53 3.53 -19.70
N LEU A 113 1.38 3.62 -20.36
CA LEU A 113 0.04 3.44 -19.79
C LEU A 113 -0.20 2.04 -19.21
N VAL A 114 0.54 1.02 -19.64
CA VAL A 114 0.38 -0.35 -19.13
C VAL A 114 1.19 -0.61 -17.85
N TRP A 115 2.03 0.34 -17.44
CA TRP A 115 2.83 0.27 -16.23
C TRP A 115 2.15 1.07 -15.12
N ALA A 116 1.79 0.40 -14.04
CA ALA A 116 1.21 1.02 -12.85
C ALA A 116 2.28 1.21 -11.78
N ASP A 117 2.20 2.33 -11.07
CA ASP A 117 3.07 2.58 -9.93
C ASP A 117 2.82 1.55 -8.81
N TYR A 118 3.91 1.08 -8.23
CA TYR A 118 3.95 0.14 -7.13
C TYR A 118 5.05 0.60 -6.17
N TRP A 119 4.68 1.39 -5.19
CA TRP A 119 5.62 1.94 -4.23
C TRP A 119 5.55 1.18 -2.91
N VAL A 120 6.67 0.68 -2.43
CA VAL A 120 6.77 0.18 -1.06
C VAL A 120 6.89 1.40 -0.15
N ILE A 121 5.79 1.76 0.52
CA ILE A 121 5.69 2.99 1.33
C ILE A 121 6.00 2.77 2.80
N ALA A 122 5.94 1.52 3.27
CA ALA A 122 6.47 1.10 4.56
C ALA A 122 6.93 -0.35 4.47
N LEU A 123 8.01 -0.68 5.17
CA LEU A 123 8.62 -2.00 5.13
C LEU A 123 9.18 -2.33 6.51
N ASP A 124 9.02 -3.58 6.91
CA ASP A 124 9.68 -4.14 8.08
C ASP A 124 11.19 -4.27 7.86
N PRO A 125 12.06 -3.91 8.83
CA PRO A 125 13.50 -4.11 8.71
C PRO A 125 13.89 -5.57 8.42
N ASP A 126 13.11 -6.53 8.90
CA ASP A 126 13.29 -7.96 8.66
C ASP A 126 12.44 -8.50 7.51
N TYR A 127 11.78 -7.61 6.74
CA TYR A 127 10.94 -7.95 5.58
C TYR A 127 9.78 -8.90 5.90
N GLN A 128 9.21 -8.81 7.10
CA GLN A 128 8.07 -9.65 7.50
C GLN A 128 6.72 -9.06 7.08
N TRP A 129 6.63 -7.74 6.92
CA TRP A 129 5.45 -7.05 6.40
C TRP A 129 5.86 -5.87 5.50
N ALA A 130 4.95 -5.48 4.63
CA ALA A 130 5.09 -4.31 3.77
C ALA A 130 3.75 -3.61 3.60
N VAL A 131 3.78 -2.30 3.42
CA VAL A 131 2.66 -1.51 2.91
C VAL A 131 3.04 -1.02 1.53
N VAL A 132 2.19 -1.31 0.58
CA VAL A 132 2.35 -0.92 -0.82
C VAL A 132 1.27 0.08 -1.17
N GLY A 133 1.62 1.09 -1.92
CA GLY A 133 0.70 2.12 -2.37
C GLY A 133 1.21 2.82 -3.63
N GLU A 134 0.67 4.00 -3.91
CA GLU A 134 1.04 4.84 -5.05
C GLU A 134 0.72 6.32 -4.74
N PRO A 135 1.25 7.28 -5.52
CA PRO A 135 1.12 8.71 -5.22
C PRO A 135 -0.31 9.23 -5.12
N ASP A 136 -1.22 8.70 -5.94
CA ASP A 136 -2.60 9.18 -6.07
C ASP A 136 -3.52 8.62 -4.97
N ARG A 137 -3.02 7.70 -4.13
CA ARG A 137 -3.73 7.08 -2.99
C ARG A 137 -4.99 6.29 -3.37
N GLN A 138 -5.09 5.86 -4.62
CA GLN A 138 -6.21 5.04 -5.08
C GLN A 138 -6.02 3.56 -4.74
N TYR A 139 -4.76 3.13 -4.58
CA TYR A 139 -4.39 1.75 -4.31
C TYR A 139 -3.56 1.66 -3.04
N LEU A 140 -3.88 0.65 -2.24
CA LEU A 140 -3.08 0.31 -1.05
C LEU A 140 -3.25 -1.18 -0.75
N TRP A 141 -2.15 -1.82 -0.40
CA TRP A 141 -2.10 -3.19 0.09
C TRP A 141 -1.26 -3.27 1.35
N ILE A 142 -1.72 -4.05 2.32
CA ILE A 142 -0.94 -4.48 3.49
C ILE A 142 -0.58 -5.94 3.27
N LEU A 143 0.71 -6.21 3.19
CA LEU A 143 1.27 -7.53 2.90
C LEU A 143 2.00 -8.08 4.12
N SER A 144 2.00 -9.42 4.26
CA SER A 144 2.73 -10.14 5.33
C SER A 144 3.33 -11.43 4.80
N ARG A 145 4.44 -11.86 5.39
CA ARG A 145 4.99 -13.20 5.17
C ARG A 145 4.12 -14.29 5.82
N SER A 146 3.43 -13.93 6.89
CA SER A 146 2.45 -14.81 7.54
C SER A 146 1.05 -14.63 6.91
N PRO A 147 0.23 -15.70 6.82
CA PRO A 147 -1.15 -15.62 6.32
C PRO A 147 -2.11 -14.90 7.30
N GLN A 148 -1.61 -14.38 8.40
CA GLN A 148 -2.34 -13.66 9.43
C GLN A 148 -1.46 -12.58 10.05
N MET A 149 -2.06 -11.58 10.70
CA MET A 149 -1.33 -10.47 11.31
C MET A 149 -1.89 -10.15 12.71
N GLN A 150 -1.00 -9.73 13.63
CA GLN A 150 -1.44 -9.23 14.92
C GLN A 150 -2.23 -7.92 14.73
N ARG A 151 -3.39 -7.80 15.39
CA ARG A 151 -4.26 -6.62 15.29
C ARG A 151 -3.54 -5.33 15.63
N ALA A 152 -2.72 -5.34 16.66
CA ALA A 152 -1.94 -4.16 17.06
C ALA A 152 -1.00 -3.68 15.94
N GLN A 153 -0.33 -4.62 15.24
CA GLN A 153 0.52 -4.30 14.10
C GLN A 153 -0.29 -3.76 12.92
N PHE A 154 -1.40 -4.40 12.59
CA PHE A 154 -2.32 -3.96 11.55
C PHE A 154 -2.77 -2.51 11.75
N GLU A 155 -3.20 -2.15 12.97
CA GLU A 155 -3.62 -0.78 13.29
C GLU A 155 -2.45 0.23 13.19
N GLN A 156 -1.22 -0.17 13.54
CA GLN A 156 -0.04 0.67 13.32
C GLN A 156 0.23 0.94 11.84
N LEU A 157 0.07 -0.07 10.98
CA LEU A 157 0.27 0.09 9.54
C LEU A 157 -0.82 0.96 8.91
N LYS A 158 -2.08 0.81 9.35
CA LYS A 158 -3.16 1.72 8.97
C LYS A 158 -2.86 3.16 9.36
N ALA A 159 -2.41 3.38 10.59
CA ALA A 159 -2.07 4.73 11.05
C ALA A 159 -0.98 5.37 10.18
N LYS A 160 0.06 4.62 9.77
CA LYS A 160 1.08 5.09 8.83
C LYS A 160 0.49 5.50 7.49
N ALA A 161 -0.39 4.68 6.90
CA ALA A 161 -1.05 5.00 5.64
C ALA A 161 -1.96 6.23 5.77
N THR A 162 -2.72 6.34 6.86
CA THR A 162 -3.55 7.53 7.15
C THR A 162 -2.72 8.81 7.26
N GLN A 163 -1.55 8.76 7.90
CA GLN A 163 -0.62 9.91 7.97
C GLN A 163 -0.14 10.37 6.58
N MET A 164 -0.03 9.43 5.63
CA MET A 164 0.28 9.71 4.22
C MET A 164 -0.97 10.14 3.42
N GLY A 165 -2.12 10.29 4.07
CA GLY A 165 -3.34 10.81 3.47
C GLY A 165 -4.22 9.77 2.78
N TYR A 166 -4.02 8.49 2.97
CA TYR A 166 -4.93 7.46 2.48
C TYR A 166 -6.27 7.51 3.22
N ASP A 167 -7.37 7.48 2.49
CA ASP A 167 -8.69 7.18 3.04
C ASP A 167 -8.85 5.66 3.19
N LEU A 168 -8.85 5.19 4.41
CA LEU A 168 -8.98 3.77 4.74
C LEU A 168 -10.41 3.36 5.11
N SER A 169 -11.40 4.25 4.95
CA SER A 169 -12.81 3.92 5.23
C SER A 169 -13.31 2.72 4.43
N PRO A 170 -12.94 2.53 3.14
CA PRO A 170 -13.35 1.37 2.34
C PRO A 170 -12.40 0.17 2.44
N LEU A 171 -11.40 0.18 3.35
CA LEU A 171 -10.39 -0.89 3.44
C LEU A 171 -11.02 -2.26 3.68
N ILE A 172 -10.66 -3.22 2.86
CA ILE A 172 -11.10 -4.62 2.93
C ILE A 172 -10.03 -5.42 3.64
N VAL A 173 -10.40 -6.09 4.75
CA VAL A 173 -9.54 -7.05 5.45
C VAL A 173 -9.72 -8.41 4.79
N ALA A 174 -8.65 -8.95 4.19
CA ALA A 174 -8.66 -10.16 3.38
C ALA A 174 -8.13 -11.40 4.13
N ALA A 175 -7.48 -11.21 5.28
CA ALA A 175 -6.87 -12.28 6.07
C ALA A 175 -7.20 -12.12 7.57
N PRO A 176 -7.06 -13.20 8.39
CA PRO A 176 -7.33 -13.16 9.81
C PRO A 176 -6.42 -12.18 10.56
N LEU A 177 -7.02 -11.43 11.50
CA LEU A 177 -6.32 -10.61 12.49
C LEU A 177 -6.39 -11.31 13.86
N LEU A 178 -5.23 -11.48 14.51
CA LEU A 178 -5.07 -12.09 15.82
C LEU A 178 -5.20 -11.07 16.94
#